data_cc7119200cd711ecb42ed305d9a00610
#
_entry.id   cc7119200cd711ecb42ed305d9a00610
#
_cell.length_a   1.000
_cell.length_b   1.000
_cell.length_c   1.000
_cell.angle_alpha   90.00
_cell.angle_beta   90.00
_cell.angle_gamma   90.00
#
_symmetry.space_group_name_H-M   'P 1'
#
loop_
_entity.id
_entity.type
_entity.pdbx_description
1 polymer ?
#
loop_
_entity_poly.entity_id
_entity_poly.type
_entity_poly.pdbx_seq_one_letter_code
_entity_poly.pdbx_strand_id
1 'polypeptide(L)'
;HHLKKNGLLIIDFLNAKKIKKTIKNIQEIKTINNIIFEIDKYILNNYIFKKIKIIDGDSVLNFVEKVQLFELDDFIKMLEKTGFTEISAFGDYKMNPYRSNSNRLILCAKKR
;
A
#
# COMPACT_ATOMS: atom_id res chain seq x y z
N HIS A 1 -6.27 -0.76 19.48
CA HIS A 1 -4.84 -1.02 19.42
C HIS A 1 -4.08 -0.23 20.48
N HIS A 2 -3.56 -0.93 21.46
CA HIS A 2 -2.91 -0.28 22.61
C HIS A 2 -1.43 -0.63 22.67
N LEU A 3 -0.58 0.33 22.33
CA LEU A 3 0.85 0.23 22.57
C LEU A 3 1.19 0.86 23.90
N LYS A 4 2.04 0.19 24.66
CA LYS A 4 2.56 0.73 25.90
C LYS A 4 3.50 1.92 25.61
N LYS A 5 3.65 2.81 26.60
CA LYS A 5 4.66 3.87 26.54
C LYS A 5 6.02 3.28 26.17
N ASN A 6 6.75 3.94 25.29
CA ASN A 6 8.01 3.49 24.70
C ASN A 6 7.90 2.24 23.80
N GLY A 7 6.69 1.79 23.49
CA GLY A 7 6.50 0.73 22.50
C GLY A 7 6.85 1.21 21.10
N LEU A 8 7.29 0.27 20.25
CA LEU A 8 7.62 0.57 18.85
C LEU A 8 6.48 0.16 17.94
N LEU A 9 6.19 1.02 16.96
CA LEU A 9 5.25 0.72 15.88
C LEU A 9 6.02 0.67 14.57
N ILE A 10 5.77 -0.39 13.78
CA ILE A 10 6.33 -0.51 12.44
C ILE A 10 5.17 -0.56 11.46
N ILE A 11 5.20 0.32 10.46
CA ILE A 11 4.24 0.34 9.38
C ILE A 11 4.98 0.00 8.09
N ASP A 12 4.52 -1.03 7.38
CA ASP A 12 5.05 -1.40 6.07
C ASP A 12 3.97 -1.10 5.04
N PHE A 13 4.20 -0.10 4.21
CA PHE A 13 3.23 0.36 3.24
C PHE A 13 3.86 0.47 1.85
N LEU A 14 3.01 0.57 0.84
CA LEU A 14 3.47 0.84 -0.52
C LEU A 14 4.01 2.26 -0.64
N ASN A 15 4.89 2.50 -1.61
CA ASN A 15 5.36 3.85 -1.89
C ASN A 15 4.39 4.54 -2.86
N ALA A 16 3.49 5.35 -2.31
CA ALA A 16 2.45 6.02 -3.10
C ALA A 16 3.03 6.93 -4.19
N LYS A 17 4.13 7.63 -3.92
CA LYS A 17 4.77 8.49 -4.93
C LYS A 17 5.25 7.70 -6.13
N LYS A 18 5.89 6.56 -5.91
CA LYS A 18 6.37 5.69 -6.98
C LYS A 18 5.20 5.10 -7.76
N ILE A 19 4.18 4.63 -7.06
CA ILE A 19 2.99 4.04 -7.67
C ILE A 19 2.27 5.06 -8.55
N LYS A 20 2.09 6.28 -8.09
CA LYS A 20 1.46 7.34 -8.88
C LYS A 20 2.20 7.65 -10.17
N LYS A 21 3.53 7.48 -10.19
CA LYS A 21 4.35 7.70 -11.37
C LYS A 21 4.34 6.53 -12.34
N THR A 22 4.23 5.31 -11.84
CA THR A 22 4.43 4.09 -12.62
C THR A 22 3.15 3.38 -13.02
N ILE A 23 2.10 3.47 -12.19
CA ILE A 23 0.82 2.84 -12.50
C ILE A 23 -0.08 3.81 -13.23
N LYS A 24 -0.36 3.47 -14.48
CA LYS A 24 -1.48 4.02 -15.25
C LYS A 24 -2.53 2.91 -15.27
N ASN A 25 -3.35 2.83 -16.27
CA ASN A 25 -4.29 1.71 -16.37
C ASN A 25 -3.54 0.44 -16.76
N ILE A 26 -3.45 -0.51 -15.86
CA ILE A 26 -2.78 -1.78 -16.10
C ILE A 26 -3.85 -2.87 -16.15
N GLN A 27 -3.84 -3.63 -17.23
CA GLN A 27 -4.72 -4.79 -17.41
C GLN A 27 -3.88 -6.05 -17.52
N GLU A 28 -4.25 -7.07 -16.77
CA GLU A 28 -3.60 -8.37 -16.79
C GLU A 28 -4.64 -9.46 -16.94
N ILE A 29 -4.30 -10.50 -17.68
CA ILE A 29 -5.12 -11.71 -17.76
C ILE A 29 -4.23 -12.88 -17.39
N LYS A 30 -4.64 -13.66 -16.40
CA LYS A 30 -3.92 -14.84 -15.93
C LYS A 30 -4.86 -16.04 -15.98
N THR A 31 -4.34 -17.19 -16.37
CA THR A 31 -5.09 -18.44 -16.36
C THR A 31 -4.37 -19.43 -15.46
N ILE A 32 -5.05 -19.92 -14.43
CA ILE A 32 -4.53 -20.90 -13.48
C ILE A 32 -5.56 -22.00 -13.34
N ASN A 33 -5.18 -23.24 -13.65
CA ASN A 33 -6.07 -24.41 -13.56
C ASN A 33 -7.42 -24.20 -14.29
N ASN A 34 -7.38 -23.64 -15.49
CA ASN A 34 -8.55 -23.32 -16.33
C ASN A 34 -9.46 -22.23 -15.77
N ILE A 35 -9.03 -21.53 -14.71
CA ILE A 35 -9.74 -20.38 -14.15
C ILE A 35 -9.07 -19.12 -14.69
N ILE A 36 -9.86 -18.21 -15.24
CA ILE A 36 -9.37 -16.97 -15.84
C ILE A 36 -9.52 -15.84 -14.84
N PHE A 37 -8.43 -15.10 -14.62
CA PHE A 37 -8.41 -13.90 -13.78
C PHE A 37 -8.15 -12.71 -14.68
N GLU A 38 -9.13 -11.81 -14.78
CA GLU A 38 -8.97 -10.52 -15.44
C GLU A 38 -8.79 -9.45 -14.37
N ILE A 39 -7.65 -8.78 -14.39
CA ILE A 39 -7.27 -7.82 -13.34
C ILE A 39 -7.04 -6.45 -13.97
N ASP A 40 -7.76 -5.44 -13.47
CA ASP A 40 -7.58 -4.04 -13.84
C ASP A 40 -7.09 -3.26 -12.62
N LYS A 41 -5.99 -2.53 -12.78
CA LYS A 41 -5.47 -1.64 -11.75
C LYS A 41 -5.47 -0.21 -12.28
N TYR A 42 -5.99 0.72 -11.49
CA TYR A 42 -5.99 2.14 -11.85
C TYR A 42 -6.02 3.02 -10.61
N ILE A 43 -5.62 4.28 -10.79
CA ILE A 43 -5.61 5.27 -9.71
C ILE A 43 -6.67 6.33 -10.00
N LEU A 44 -7.45 6.64 -8.99
CA LEU A 44 -8.46 7.69 -9.05
C LEU A 44 -8.60 8.34 -7.66
N ASN A 45 -8.49 9.66 -7.61
CA ASN A 45 -8.71 10.45 -6.39
C ASN A 45 -7.89 9.96 -5.17
N ASN A 46 -6.61 9.74 -5.33
CA ASN A 46 -5.72 9.25 -4.27
C ASN A 46 -6.01 7.84 -3.79
N TYR A 47 -6.72 7.05 -4.57
CA TYR A 47 -6.94 5.64 -4.29
C TYR A 47 -6.40 4.80 -5.43
N ILE A 48 -5.83 3.65 -5.10
CA ILE A 48 -5.56 2.61 -6.09
C ILE A 48 -6.70 1.60 -6.03
N PHE A 49 -7.25 1.30 -7.18
CA PHE A 49 -8.31 0.30 -7.35
C PHE A 49 -7.75 -0.91 -8.06
N LYS A 50 -8.15 -2.08 -7.61
CA LYS A 50 -7.85 -3.34 -8.29
C LYS A 50 -9.16 -4.06 -8.49
N LYS A 51 -9.62 -4.12 -9.74
CA LYS A 51 -10.82 -4.90 -10.10
C LYS A 51 -10.38 -6.27 -10.54
N ILE A 52 -10.99 -7.29 -9.98
CA ILE A 52 -10.68 -8.69 -10.30
C ILE A 52 -11.96 -9.36 -10.76
N LYS A 53 -11.94 -9.89 -11.99
CA LYS A 53 -13.02 -10.72 -12.52
C LYS A 53 -12.50 -12.15 -12.63
N ILE A 54 -13.16 -13.08 -11.98
CA ILE A 54 -12.79 -14.48 -11.97
C ILE A 54 -13.82 -15.25 -12.77
N ILE A 55 -13.36 -15.94 -13.81
CA ILE A 55 -14.22 -16.73 -14.68
C ILE A 55 -13.85 -18.19 -14.50
N ASP A 56 -14.79 -18.98 -14.00
CA ASP A 56 -14.66 -20.41 -13.77
C ASP A 56 -15.84 -21.12 -14.45
N GLY A 57 -15.63 -21.56 -15.69
CA GLY A 57 -16.70 -22.11 -16.51
C GLY A 57 -17.82 -21.08 -16.71
N ASP A 58 -19.02 -21.40 -16.24
CA ASP A 58 -20.18 -20.52 -16.33
C ASP A 58 -20.30 -19.56 -15.15
N SER A 59 -19.42 -19.70 -14.16
CA SER A 59 -19.43 -18.86 -12.96
C SER A 59 -18.54 -17.65 -13.14
N VAL A 60 -19.05 -16.48 -12.77
CA VAL A 60 -18.31 -15.23 -12.82
C VAL A 60 -18.41 -14.55 -11.46
N LEU A 61 -17.24 -14.24 -10.87
CA LEU A 61 -17.14 -13.50 -9.62
C LEU A 61 -16.41 -12.19 -9.86
N ASN A 62 -16.87 -11.12 -9.23
CA ASN A 62 -16.24 -9.81 -9.32
C ASN A 62 -15.85 -9.30 -7.95
N PHE A 63 -14.63 -8.80 -7.82
CA PHE A 63 -14.12 -8.20 -6.60
C PHE A 63 -13.50 -6.84 -6.90
N VAL A 64 -13.58 -5.94 -5.94
CA VAL A 64 -12.89 -4.65 -6.02
C VAL A 64 -12.13 -4.44 -4.73
N GLU A 65 -10.82 -4.24 -4.84
CA GLU A 65 -9.97 -3.80 -3.75
C GLU A 65 -9.70 -2.30 -3.93
N LYS A 66 -9.77 -1.56 -2.84
CA LYS A 66 -9.54 -0.12 -2.84
C LYS A 66 -8.59 0.23 -1.71
N VAL A 67 -7.47 0.84 -2.04
CA VAL A 67 -6.47 1.25 -1.05
C VAL A 67 -6.19 2.73 -1.21
N GLN A 68 -6.28 3.48 -0.11
CA GLN A 68 -5.93 4.88 -0.12
C GLN A 68 -4.41 5.04 -0.21
N LEU A 69 -3.96 5.95 -1.08
CA LEU A 69 -2.54 6.19 -1.30
C LEU A 69 -2.03 7.25 -0.33
N PHE A 70 -1.69 6.82 0.88
CA PHE A 70 -1.05 7.69 1.87
C PHE A 70 0.42 7.90 1.51
N GLU A 71 0.89 9.13 1.65
CA GLU A 71 2.29 9.47 1.51
C GLU A 71 2.94 9.62 2.89
N LEU A 72 4.27 9.75 2.91
CA LEU A 72 5.02 9.88 4.17
C LEU A 72 4.46 10.97 5.08
N ASP A 73 4.18 12.15 4.53
CA ASP A 73 3.67 13.28 5.32
C ASP A 73 2.34 12.98 5.97
N ASP A 74 1.48 12.21 5.31
CA ASP A 74 0.19 11.81 5.86
C ASP A 74 0.39 10.93 7.10
N PHE A 75 1.31 9.97 7.00
CA PHE A 75 1.63 9.09 8.12
C PHE A 75 2.26 9.85 9.28
N ILE A 76 3.18 10.76 9.00
CA ILE A 76 3.81 11.57 10.04
C ILE A 76 2.77 12.35 10.81
N LYS A 77 1.85 13.01 10.13
CA LYS A 77 0.77 13.76 10.77
C LYS A 77 -0.12 12.88 11.62
N MET A 78 -0.50 11.71 11.12
CA MET A 78 -1.34 10.77 11.87
C MET A 78 -0.62 10.25 13.12
N LEU A 79 0.66 9.91 12.99
CA LEU A 79 1.46 9.39 14.10
C LEU A 79 1.68 10.44 15.19
N GLU A 80 2.00 11.66 14.79
CA GLU A 80 2.19 12.76 15.76
C GLU A 80 0.92 13.05 16.52
N LYS A 81 -0.23 13.05 15.86
CA LYS A 81 -1.52 13.28 16.52
C LYS A 81 -1.87 12.19 17.53
N THR A 82 -1.38 10.98 17.31
CA THR A 82 -1.70 9.84 18.18
C THR A 82 -0.60 9.52 19.20
N GLY A 83 0.36 10.44 19.36
CA GLY A 83 1.35 10.36 20.43
C GLY A 83 2.60 9.55 20.09
N PHE A 84 2.94 9.44 18.81
CA PHE A 84 4.20 8.82 18.40
C PHE A 84 5.28 9.86 18.13
N THR A 85 6.52 9.51 18.44
CA THR A 85 7.69 10.34 18.26
C THR A 85 8.83 9.51 17.64
N GLU A 86 9.96 10.16 17.38
CA GLU A 86 11.15 9.49 16.83
C GLU A 86 10.78 8.68 15.59
N ILE A 87 10.10 9.35 14.64
CA ILE A 87 9.62 8.73 13.42
C ILE A 87 10.76 8.63 12.41
N SER A 88 11.07 7.42 11.97
CA SER A 88 12.07 7.13 10.94
C SER A 88 11.40 6.49 9.75
N ALA A 89 11.89 6.79 8.54
CA ALA A 89 11.32 6.25 7.30
C ALA A 89 12.41 5.56 6.48
N PHE A 90 12.10 4.35 6.02
CA PHE A 90 12.99 3.53 5.22
C PHE A 90 12.30 3.14 3.92
N GLY A 91 13.10 2.91 2.87
CA GLY A 91 12.56 2.64 1.54
C GLY A 91 12.52 1.17 1.14
N ASP A 92 13.14 0.30 1.93
CA ASP A 92 13.19 -1.13 1.66
C ASP A 92 13.48 -1.92 2.94
N TYR A 93 13.49 -3.25 2.83
CA TYR A 93 13.73 -4.12 3.98
C TYR A 93 15.19 -4.15 4.43
N LYS A 94 16.09 -3.52 3.70
CA LYS A 94 17.50 -3.35 4.09
C LYS A 94 17.72 -2.07 4.89
N MET A 95 16.66 -1.35 5.21
CA MET A 95 16.69 -0.11 6.00
C MET A 95 17.42 1.04 5.29
N ASN A 96 17.45 1.05 3.96
CA ASN A 96 17.93 2.22 3.22
C ASN A 96 16.97 3.40 3.42
N PRO A 97 17.47 4.64 3.45
CA PRO A 97 16.60 5.80 3.66
C PRO A 97 15.49 5.88 2.62
N TYR A 98 14.31 6.33 3.04
CA TYR A 98 13.18 6.50 2.13
C TYR A 98 13.43 7.61 1.11
N ARG A 99 13.12 7.32 -0.14
CA ARG A 99 13.18 8.27 -1.27
C ARG A 99 11.92 8.11 -2.11
N SER A 100 11.64 9.10 -2.97
CA SER A 100 10.45 9.07 -3.83
C SER A 100 10.39 7.86 -4.76
N ASN A 101 11.53 7.28 -5.12
CA ASN A 101 11.61 6.09 -5.97
C ASN A 101 11.86 4.80 -5.21
N SER A 102 11.80 4.81 -3.90
CA SER A 102 11.96 3.61 -3.08
C SER A 102 10.88 2.58 -3.38
N ASN A 103 11.20 1.30 -3.19
CA ASN A 103 10.25 0.22 -3.44
C ASN A 103 9.10 0.20 -2.44
N ARG A 104 9.37 0.63 -1.21
CA ARG A 104 8.37 0.64 -0.15
C ARG A 104 8.47 1.93 0.67
N LEU A 105 7.51 2.10 1.56
CA LEU A 105 7.56 3.10 2.63
C LEU A 105 7.40 2.35 3.95
N ILE A 106 8.49 2.26 4.71
CA ILE A 106 8.50 1.57 6.00
C ILE A 106 8.76 2.61 7.07
N LEU A 107 7.88 2.70 8.04
CA LEU A 107 7.96 3.67 9.13
C LEU A 107 8.21 2.96 10.44
N CYS A 108 9.10 3.51 11.24
CA CYS A 108 9.30 3.10 12.63
C CYS A 108 9.02 4.31 13.51
N ALA A 109 8.22 4.14 14.53
CA ALA A 109 7.87 5.21 15.46
C ALA A 109 7.82 4.68 16.87
N LYS A 110 8.09 5.57 17.84
CA LYS A 110 8.09 5.23 19.25
C LYS A 110 6.89 5.86 19.93
N LYS A 111 6.17 5.10 20.73
CA LYS A 111 5.05 5.59 21.51
C LYS A 111 5.56 6.51 22.62
N ARG A 112 5.04 7.70 22.67
CA ARG A 112 5.37 8.68 23.70
C ARG A 112 4.81 8.30 25.06
#